data_722c1603ae25c93fbacd0d2c6681ad01
#
_entry.id   722c1603ae25c93fbacd0d2c6681ad01
#
_cell.length_a   1.000
_cell.length_b   1.000
_cell.length_c   1.000
_cell.angle_alpha   90.00
_cell.angle_beta   90.00
_cell.angle_gamma   90.00
#
_symmetry.space_group_name_H-M   'P 1'
#
loop_
_entity.id
_entity.type
_entity.pdbx_description
1 polymer ?
#
loop_
_entity_poly.entity_id
_entity_poly.type
_entity_poly.pdbx_seq_one_letter_code
_entity_poly.pdbx_strand_id
1 'polypeptide(L)'
;YYLEYCLKETLRQLEPYWRKAIAAGQPVAKDNAAGLGYLLKSLNTAEVMKLPRVEPVIADLLGRTGVTDADRATALNDLATLRKASRTSLLLGLLENPGSRAEDATGSLARLLPTQAPAELKAVRDQLVRLSRASGNATTRAAAWASLAAADNSFDTVWPSASATPATLTDLLGGIPLLNDADFRAKAYAAVKPLVTGDSPLAKEAAGKGGARYVRIELPRNGTLTLAEVEVFAGGQNVAPKGTARQSSTSNGGDAAKAIDGKTHGIFGMGSQTHSQEGERNPWWEVDLGSEQPVEAVSVWNRTEDNLGKRLDGFTLTLLDNARQEVFVQKAIPAPAQSVRLTAAVDAAGSLRRAAIRALLAMNDKPEEVFATLAGLVAKGDLVNAAAQGLRQLPRTAWTAGPAASAANALVKWAKAVPTENRTDLNYVEALQTAADLAGLLPEAAANVLRGELKQLRVAVFVVRTVREQMRYDTPRIVVEAGKPFEIVLENDDFMPHNMVIVKPASRELVGAVADTMQPTALDGQGRAFVPANPNILGATRLLESGTRATLKLTAPTAAGDYEYVCTFPGHWPVMWGRLIVTSDVDAYLAKNPLAPAVGVGHGHTPGE
;
A
#
# COMPACT_ATOMS: atom_id res chain seq x y z
N TYR A 1 14.02 27.44 19.63
CA TYR A 1 12.70 28.10 19.51
C TYR A 1 12.78 29.46 18.82
N TYR A 2 13.59 30.43 19.33
CA TYR A 2 13.66 31.80 18.75
C TYR A 2 14.24 31.80 17.33
N LEU A 3 15.36 31.11 17.09
CA LEU A 3 15.98 31.00 15.77
C LEU A 3 15.08 30.28 14.75
N GLU A 4 14.35 29.29 15.19
CA GLU A 4 13.38 28.56 14.37
C GLU A 4 12.18 29.44 14.00
N TYR A 5 11.68 30.23 14.95
CA TYR A 5 10.65 31.24 14.70
C TYR A 5 11.13 32.29 13.69
N CYS A 6 12.32 32.86 13.89
CA CYS A 6 12.89 33.82 12.95
C CYS A 6 13.05 33.25 11.54
N LEU A 7 13.49 31.98 11.42
CA LEU A 7 13.66 31.32 10.14
C LEU A 7 12.31 31.10 9.44
N LYS A 8 11.29 30.61 10.16
CA LYS A 8 9.94 30.43 9.63
C LYS A 8 9.32 31.77 9.18
N GLU A 9 9.47 32.80 10.01
CA GLU A 9 8.93 34.13 9.68
C GLU A 9 9.65 34.77 8.49
N THR A 10 10.98 34.61 8.39
CA THR A 10 11.76 35.06 7.23
C THR A 10 11.31 34.41 5.95
N LEU A 11 11.10 33.09 5.97
CA LEU A 11 10.58 32.36 4.81
C LEU A 11 9.19 32.84 4.42
N ARG A 12 8.32 33.06 5.39
CA ARG A 12 6.96 33.57 5.15
C ARG A 12 6.98 34.98 4.51
N GLN A 13 7.87 35.86 4.97
CA GLN A 13 8.02 37.21 4.41
C GLN A 13 8.60 37.19 2.99
N LEU A 14 9.51 36.23 2.70
CA LEU A 14 10.12 36.09 1.39
C LEU A 14 9.28 35.25 0.41
N GLU A 15 8.19 34.64 0.88
CA GLU A 15 7.36 33.73 0.08
C GLU A 15 6.87 34.34 -1.25
N PRO A 16 6.35 35.57 -1.33
CA PRO A 16 5.91 36.14 -2.61
C PRO A 16 7.03 36.24 -3.65
N TYR A 17 8.26 36.47 -3.20
CA TYR A 17 9.42 36.68 -4.06
C TYR A 17 9.95 35.36 -4.61
N TRP A 18 10.18 34.36 -3.75
CA TRP A 18 10.72 33.10 -4.24
C TRP A 18 9.66 32.28 -5.01
N ARG A 19 8.37 32.39 -4.69
CA ARG A 19 7.31 31.77 -5.51
C ARG A 19 7.27 32.37 -6.91
N LYS A 20 7.40 33.69 -7.05
CA LYS A 20 7.48 34.34 -8.36
C LYS A 20 8.71 33.89 -9.15
N ALA A 21 9.87 33.77 -8.49
CA ALA A 21 11.09 33.27 -9.11
C ALA A 21 10.93 31.82 -9.58
N ILE A 22 10.35 30.92 -8.76
CA ILE A 22 10.06 29.54 -9.14
C ILE A 22 9.11 29.48 -10.34
N ALA A 23 8.02 30.23 -10.30
CA ALA A 23 7.07 30.26 -11.42
C ALA A 23 7.70 30.73 -12.74
N ALA A 24 8.73 31.59 -12.64
CA ALA A 24 9.53 32.05 -13.78
C ALA A 24 10.72 31.11 -14.15
N GLY A 25 10.87 29.97 -13.48
CA GLY A 25 11.99 29.04 -13.70
C GLY A 25 13.36 29.60 -13.28
N GLN A 26 13.39 30.61 -12.42
CA GLN A 26 14.62 31.24 -11.97
C GLN A 26 15.24 30.48 -10.78
N PRO A 27 16.58 30.40 -10.70
CA PRO A 27 17.25 29.75 -9.58
C PRO A 27 17.01 30.52 -8.27
N VAL A 28 16.63 29.81 -7.21
CA VAL A 28 16.45 30.35 -5.86
C VAL A 28 17.51 29.78 -4.95
N ALA A 29 18.11 30.62 -4.07
CA ALA A 29 19.17 30.26 -3.14
C ALA A 29 20.37 29.54 -3.82
N LYS A 30 20.72 29.93 -5.03
CA LYS A 30 21.72 29.32 -5.93
C LYS A 30 23.04 29.01 -5.23
N ASP A 31 23.52 29.91 -4.40
CA ASP A 31 24.83 29.80 -3.72
C ASP A 31 24.70 29.41 -2.24
N ASN A 32 23.52 28.95 -1.81
CA ASN A 32 23.22 28.55 -0.44
C ASN A 32 22.49 27.19 -0.41
N ALA A 33 23.26 26.11 -0.39
CA ALA A 33 22.71 24.75 -0.38
C ALA A 33 21.84 24.46 0.86
N ALA A 34 22.19 25.00 2.03
CA ALA A 34 21.40 24.83 3.26
C ALA A 34 20.06 25.58 3.17
N GLY A 35 20.08 26.81 2.68
CA GLY A 35 18.88 27.62 2.44
C GLY A 35 17.97 26.98 1.40
N LEU A 36 18.53 26.46 0.31
CA LEU A 36 17.76 25.72 -0.70
C LEU A 36 17.13 24.44 -0.10
N GLY A 37 17.89 23.66 0.67
CA GLY A 37 17.37 22.45 1.33
C GLY A 37 16.26 22.74 2.33
N TYR A 38 16.28 23.89 3.00
CA TYR A 38 15.19 24.34 3.87
C TYR A 38 13.97 24.79 3.06
N LEU A 39 14.17 25.52 1.97
CA LEU A 39 13.11 25.95 1.07
C LEU A 39 12.38 24.74 0.45
N LEU A 40 13.11 23.72 -0.01
CA LEU A 40 12.55 22.51 -0.61
C LEU A 40 11.55 21.80 0.31
N LYS A 41 11.75 21.85 1.64
CA LYS A 41 10.80 21.27 2.62
C LYS A 41 9.45 21.99 2.66
N SER A 42 9.39 23.27 2.27
CA SER A 42 8.16 24.08 2.25
C SER A 42 7.42 24.05 0.91
N LEU A 43 8.03 23.47 -0.13
CA LEU A 43 7.46 23.38 -1.47
C LEU A 43 6.74 22.06 -1.68
N ASN A 44 5.64 22.10 -2.43
CA ASN A 44 5.01 20.86 -2.92
C ASN A 44 5.81 20.27 -4.10
N THR A 45 5.50 19.03 -4.46
CA THR A 45 6.21 18.30 -5.52
C THR A 45 6.13 19.01 -6.87
N ALA A 46 4.97 19.57 -7.23
CA ALA A 46 4.79 20.29 -8.50
C ALA A 46 5.63 21.57 -8.59
N GLU A 47 5.85 22.24 -7.46
CA GLU A 47 6.73 23.40 -7.36
C GLU A 47 8.21 22.99 -7.48
N VAL A 48 8.61 21.93 -6.79
CA VAL A 48 9.99 21.40 -6.87
C VAL A 48 10.32 20.94 -8.29
N MET A 49 9.37 20.33 -8.98
CA MET A 49 9.53 19.90 -10.38
C MET A 49 9.82 21.06 -11.35
N LYS A 50 9.42 22.29 -11.02
CA LYS A 50 9.69 23.50 -11.82
C LYS A 50 11.05 24.15 -11.55
N LEU A 51 11.74 23.72 -10.49
CA LEU A 51 13.05 24.27 -10.14
C LEU A 51 14.14 23.81 -11.13
N PRO A 52 15.19 24.61 -11.34
CA PRO A 52 16.37 24.19 -12.06
C PRO A 52 16.96 22.90 -11.48
N ARG A 53 17.36 21.97 -12.35
CA ARG A 53 17.88 20.64 -11.99
C ARG A 53 19.31 20.71 -11.44
N VAL A 54 19.46 21.38 -10.29
CA VAL A 54 20.69 21.38 -9.50
C VAL A 54 20.72 20.22 -8.53
N GLU A 55 21.90 19.79 -8.09
CA GLU A 55 22.07 18.57 -7.29
C GLU A 55 21.19 18.52 -6.03
N PRO A 56 21.00 19.59 -5.22
CA PRO A 56 20.10 19.55 -4.06
C PRO A 56 18.62 19.34 -4.44
N VAL A 57 18.17 19.90 -5.55
CA VAL A 57 16.79 19.71 -6.06
C VAL A 57 16.59 18.27 -6.53
N ILE A 58 17.56 17.73 -7.25
CA ILE A 58 17.54 16.33 -7.70
C ILE A 58 17.56 15.38 -6.50
N ALA A 59 18.40 15.63 -5.51
CA ALA A 59 18.47 14.82 -4.29
C ALA A 59 17.15 14.84 -3.52
N ASP A 60 16.47 15.98 -3.45
CA ASP A 60 15.14 16.10 -2.85
C ASP A 60 14.11 15.27 -3.63
N LEU A 61 14.05 15.38 -4.95
CA LEU A 61 13.15 14.59 -5.80
C LEU A 61 13.38 13.07 -5.66
N LEU A 62 14.63 12.64 -5.53
CA LEU A 62 14.95 11.23 -5.32
C LEU A 62 14.52 10.71 -3.94
N GLY A 63 14.39 11.59 -2.94
CA GLY A 63 13.99 11.23 -1.57
C GLY A 63 12.56 11.58 -1.18
N ARG A 64 11.89 12.41 -1.96
CA ARG A 64 10.57 12.98 -1.63
C ARG A 64 9.46 11.96 -1.86
N THR A 65 8.48 11.91 -0.97
CA THR A 65 7.23 11.16 -1.16
C THR A 65 6.38 11.78 -2.28
N GLY A 66 5.57 10.97 -2.95
CA GLY A 66 4.65 11.44 -3.99
C GLY A 66 5.31 11.88 -5.31
N VAL A 67 6.60 11.57 -5.53
CA VAL A 67 7.26 11.68 -6.84
C VAL A 67 7.00 10.40 -7.63
N THR A 68 6.56 10.50 -8.88
CA THR A 68 6.31 9.32 -9.73
C THR A 68 7.60 8.56 -10.02
N ASP A 69 7.52 7.27 -10.33
CA ASP A 69 8.69 6.48 -10.73
C ASP A 69 9.33 7.04 -12.00
N ALA A 70 8.54 7.59 -12.94
CA ALA A 70 9.04 8.23 -14.15
C ALA A 70 9.84 9.52 -13.85
N ASP A 71 9.30 10.38 -12.98
CA ASP A 71 10.00 11.61 -12.56
C ASP A 71 11.26 11.30 -11.77
N ARG A 72 11.22 10.25 -10.96
CA ARG A 72 12.36 9.78 -10.18
C ARG A 72 13.44 9.18 -11.08
N ALA A 73 13.03 8.45 -12.12
CA ALA A 73 13.93 7.97 -13.16
C ALA A 73 14.61 9.13 -13.91
N THR A 74 13.85 10.19 -14.22
CA THR A 74 14.38 11.42 -14.83
C THR A 74 15.39 12.11 -13.88
N ALA A 75 15.03 12.28 -12.60
CA ALA A 75 15.93 12.85 -11.61
C ALA A 75 17.23 12.02 -11.45
N LEU A 76 17.13 10.70 -11.52
CA LEU A 76 18.31 9.82 -11.50
C LEU A 76 19.19 10.02 -12.75
N ASN A 77 18.61 10.21 -13.94
CA ASN A 77 19.34 10.53 -15.15
C ASN A 77 20.06 11.88 -15.06
N ASP A 78 19.37 12.90 -14.51
CA ASP A 78 19.95 14.22 -14.29
C ASP A 78 21.16 14.12 -13.35
N LEU A 79 21.04 13.34 -12.25
CA LEU A 79 22.12 13.11 -11.31
C LEU A 79 23.31 12.39 -11.99
N ALA A 80 23.03 11.37 -12.80
CA ALA A 80 24.03 10.61 -13.52
C ALA A 80 24.82 11.53 -14.47
N THR A 81 24.12 12.43 -15.17
CA THR A 81 24.72 13.40 -16.08
C THR A 81 25.60 14.41 -15.31
N LEU A 82 25.10 14.97 -14.21
CA LEU A 82 25.84 15.93 -13.39
C LEU A 82 27.10 15.32 -12.79
N ARG A 83 27.02 14.09 -12.29
CA ARG A 83 28.16 13.41 -11.65
C ARG A 83 29.04 12.63 -12.63
N LYS A 84 28.68 12.59 -13.92
CA LYS A 84 29.37 11.78 -14.95
C LYS A 84 29.55 10.32 -14.49
N ALA A 85 28.51 9.76 -13.89
CA ALA A 85 28.54 8.44 -13.27
C ALA A 85 27.48 7.53 -13.88
N SER A 86 27.67 6.21 -13.76
CA SER A 86 26.66 5.24 -14.19
C SER A 86 25.39 5.41 -13.35
N ARG A 87 24.25 5.43 -14.03
CA ARG A 87 22.91 5.46 -13.43
C ARG A 87 22.71 4.30 -12.46
N THR A 88 23.12 3.11 -12.86
CA THR A 88 23.02 1.89 -12.03
C THR A 88 23.88 1.99 -10.79
N SER A 89 25.10 2.50 -10.89
CA SER A 89 25.99 2.68 -9.72
C SER A 89 25.44 3.71 -8.74
N LEU A 90 24.87 4.82 -9.23
CA LEU A 90 24.23 5.82 -8.37
C LEU A 90 23.00 5.25 -7.66
N LEU A 91 22.17 4.52 -8.38
CA LEU A 91 20.97 3.89 -7.83
C LEU A 91 21.34 2.90 -6.72
N LEU A 92 22.35 2.05 -6.93
CA LEU A 92 22.86 1.13 -5.93
C LEU A 92 23.37 1.87 -4.69
N GLY A 93 24.15 2.92 -4.88
CA GLY A 93 24.64 3.74 -3.76
C GLY A 93 23.51 4.36 -2.93
N LEU A 94 22.42 4.78 -3.59
CA LEU A 94 21.23 5.29 -2.92
C LEU A 94 20.47 4.21 -2.15
N LEU A 95 20.44 2.97 -2.64
CA LEU A 95 19.76 1.83 -2.00
C LEU A 95 20.60 1.20 -0.88
N GLU A 96 21.93 1.17 -1.01
CA GLU A 96 22.84 0.71 0.04
C GLU A 96 22.88 1.69 1.22
N ASN A 97 22.70 2.99 0.96
CA ASN A 97 22.73 4.06 1.95
C ASN A 97 21.42 4.88 1.93
N PRO A 98 20.30 4.31 2.39
CA PRO A 98 19.01 5.00 2.34
C PRO A 98 18.97 6.28 3.20
N GLY A 99 19.82 6.37 4.24
CA GLY A 99 19.82 7.52 5.15
C GLY A 99 18.47 7.70 5.83
N SER A 100 17.96 8.94 5.86
CA SER A 100 16.65 9.29 6.42
C SER A 100 15.52 9.32 5.37
N ARG A 101 15.73 8.72 4.19
CA ARG A 101 14.67 8.65 3.16
C ARG A 101 13.48 7.84 3.67
N ALA A 102 12.29 8.29 3.29
CA ALA A 102 11.07 7.56 3.55
C ALA A 102 11.09 6.18 2.86
N GLU A 103 10.39 5.21 3.43
CA GLU A 103 10.39 3.83 2.94
C GLU A 103 9.80 3.73 1.54
N ASP A 104 8.72 4.49 1.26
CA ASP A 104 8.09 4.57 -0.07
C ASP A 104 9.04 5.13 -1.14
N ALA A 105 9.81 6.18 -0.83
CA ALA A 105 10.81 6.72 -1.74
C ALA A 105 11.96 5.73 -2.01
N THR A 106 12.38 4.98 -0.98
CA THR A 106 13.35 3.89 -1.13
C THR A 106 12.79 2.76 -1.99
N GLY A 107 11.54 2.37 -1.76
CA GLY A 107 10.83 1.38 -2.57
C GLY A 107 10.68 1.81 -4.02
N SER A 108 10.35 3.09 -4.27
CA SER A 108 10.26 3.67 -5.61
C SER A 108 11.61 3.64 -6.34
N LEU A 109 12.71 4.00 -5.67
CA LEU A 109 14.05 3.85 -6.22
C LEU A 109 14.39 2.38 -6.53
N ALA A 110 14.02 1.47 -5.62
CA ALA A 110 14.30 0.04 -5.80
C ALA A 110 13.61 -0.51 -7.07
N ARG A 111 12.38 -0.09 -7.37
CA ARG A 111 11.67 -0.50 -8.59
C ARG A 111 12.37 -0.08 -9.88
N LEU A 112 13.21 0.95 -9.86
CA LEU A 112 14.00 1.34 -11.02
C LEU A 112 15.20 0.39 -11.28
N LEU A 113 15.56 -0.45 -10.30
CA LEU A 113 16.75 -1.29 -10.41
C LEU A 113 16.62 -2.37 -11.50
N PRO A 114 15.54 -3.18 -11.57
CA PRO A 114 15.41 -4.18 -12.62
C PRO A 114 15.15 -3.60 -14.03
N THR A 115 14.94 -2.29 -14.15
CA THR A 115 14.79 -1.61 -15.44
C THR A 115 16.13 -1.18 -16.07
N GLN A 116 17.25 -1.36 -15.37
CA GLN A 116 18.57 -1.04 -15.89
C GLN A 116 19.01 -2.05 -16.97
N ALA A 117 19.95 -1.64 -17.84
CA ALA A 117 20.45 -2.50 -18.91
C ALA A 117 21.06 -3.80 -18.34
N PRO A 118 20.79 -4.98 -18.93
CA PRO A 118 21.32 -6.26 -18.42
C PRO A 118 22.84 -6.27 -18.27
N ALA A 119 23.57 -5.63 -19.18
CA ALA A 119 25.04 -5.54 -19.12
C ALA A 119 25.51 -4.74 -17.88
N GLU A 120 24.82 -3.65 -17.52
CA GLU A 120 25.10 -2.87 -16.32
C GLU A 120 24.79 -3.66 -15.04
N LEU A 121 23.64 -4.37 -15.04
CA LEU A 121 23.27 -5.24 -13.93
C LEU A 121 24.29 -6.37 -13.72
N LYS A 122 24.83 -6.96 -14.79
CA LYS A 122 25.92 -7.95 -14.73
C LYS A 122 27.19 -7.38 -14.11
N ALA A 123 27.54 -6.16 -14.45
CA ALA A 123 28.74 -5.51 -13.93
C ALA A 123 28.72 -5.25 -12.41
N VAL A 124 27.51 -5.19 -11.84
CA VAL A 124 27.28 -4.92 -10.39
C VAL A 124 26.70 -6.13 -9.64
N ARG A 125 26.84 -7.33 -10.20
CA ARG A 125 26.21 -8.57 -9.70
C ARG A 125 26.45 -8.80 -8.20
N ASP A 126 27.68 -8.61 -7.73
CA ASP A 126 28.04 -8.84 -6.32
C ASP A 126 27.30 -7.88 -5.37
N GLN A 127 27.08 -6.64 -5.80
CA GLN A 127 26.30 -5.66 -5.05
C GLN A 127 24.82 -6.08 -5.01
N LEU A 128 24.25 -6.55 -6.13
CA LEU A 128 22.89 -7.07 -6.18
C LEU A 128 22.70 -8.28 -5.25
N VAL A 129 23.66 -9.20 -5.22
CA VAL A 129 23.64 -10.35 -4.29
C VAL A 129 23.66 -9.89 -2.83
N ARG A 130 24.48 -8.88 -2.49
CA ARG A 130 24.45 -8.32 -1.13
C ARG A 130 23.11 -7.67 -0.79
N LEU A 131 22.57 -6.83 -1.69
CA LEU A 131 21.28 -6.16 -1.47
C LEU A 131 20.14 -7.15 -1.33
N SER A 132 20.13 -8.22 -2.13
CA SER A 132 19.07 -9.24 -2.08
C SER A 132 19.00 -10.01 -0.75
N ARG A 133 20.06 -9.96 0.05
CA ARG A 133 20.17 -10.70 1.33
C ARG A 133 20.20 -9.80 2.57
N ALA A 134 20.86 -8.65 2.45
CA ALA A 134 21.21 -7.82 3.60
C ALA A 134 20.38 -6.53 3.74
N SER A 135 19.64 -6.11 2.72
CA SER A 135 18.79 -4.91 2.81
C SER A 135 17.66 -5.10 3.83
N GLY A 136 17.50 -4.13 4.73
CA GLY A 136 16.35 -4.07 5.64
C GLY A 136 15.01 -3.84 4.93
N ASN A 137 15.03 -3.26 3.73
CA ASN A 137 13.83 -2.97 2.95
C ASN A 137 13.46 -4.15 2.03
N ALA A 138 12.26 -4.69 2.20
CA ALA A 138 11.78 -5.87 1.44
C ALA A 138 11.68 -5.60 -0.08
N THR A 139 11.23 -4.38 -0.48
CA THR A 139 11.16 -4.00 -1.89
C THR A 139 12.55 -3.95 -2.53
N THR A 140 13.55 -3.47 -1.79
CA THR A 140 14.95 -3.47 -2.26
C THR A 140 15.47 -4.88 -2.44
N ARG A 141 15.20 -5.82 -1.52
CA ARG A 141 15.59 -7.23 -1.69
C ARG A 141 14.91 -7.86 -2.90
N ALA A 142 13.61 -7.65 -3.04
CA ALA A 142 12.82 -8.14 -4.19
C ALA A 142 13.35 -7.60 -5.52
N ALA A 143 13.60 -6.29 -5.61
CA ALA A 143 14.16 -5.65 -6.79
C ALA A 143 15.58 -6.15 -7.12
N ALA A 144 16.41 -6.40 -6.12
CA ALA A 144 17.73 -6.98 -6.33
C ALA A 144 17.66 -8.40 -6.92
N TRP A 145 16.75 -9.26 -6.41
CA TRP A 145 16.49 -10.59 -6.99
C TRP A 145 15.99 -10.50 -8.44
N ALA A 146 15.04 -9.60 -8.71
CA ALA A 146 14.54 -9.37 -10.07
C ALA A 146 15.66 -8.91 -11.01
N SER A 147 16.55 -8.02 -10.53
CA SER A 147 17.69 -7.51 -11.29
C SER A 147 18.72 -8.59 -11.60
N LEU A 148 18.96 -9.51 -10.66
CA LEU A 148 19.82 -10.68 -10.91
C LEU A 148 19.24 -11.58 -12.02
N ALA A 149 17.93 -11.84 -11.99
CA ALA A 149 17.26 -12.58 -13.05
C ALA A 149 17.31 -11.84 -14.39
N ALA A 150 17.07 -10.53 -14.40
CA ALA A 150 17.14 -9.70 -15.60
C ALA A 150 18.55 -9.63 -16.19
N ALA A 151 19.58 -9.55 -15.36
CA ALA A 151 20.98 -9.59 -15.79
C ALA A 151 21.31 -10.82 -16.61
N ASP A 152 20.75 -11.97 -16.23
CA ASP A 152 21.00 -13.26 -16.90
C ASP A 152 19.94 -13.60 -17.96
N ASN A 153 18.87 -12.83 -18.06
CA ASN A 153 17.67 -13.13 -18.84
C ASN A 153 17.12 -14.53 -18.56
N SER A 154 17.28 -15.01 -17.32
CA SER A 154 16.86 -16.32 -16.85
C SER A 154 16.60 -16.34 -15.36
N PHE A 155 15.62 -17.14 -14.93
CA PHE A 155 15.40 -17.45 -13.52
C PHE A 155 16.24 -18.65 -13.04
N ASP A 156 16.76 -19.49 -13.93
CA ASP A 156 17.47 -20.71 -13.59
C ASP A 156 18.72 -20.46 -12.75
N THR A 157 19.39 -19.33 -12.97
CA THR A 157 20.60 -18.94 -12.26
C THR A 157 20.34 -18.43 -10.84
N VAL A 158 19.17 -17.82 -10.61
CA VAL A 158 18.80 -17.21 -9.32
C VAL A 158 17.91 -18.12 -8.47
N TRP A 159 17.10 -18.97 -9.11
CA TRP A 159 16.11 -19.82 -8.45
C TRP A 159 16.70 -20.73 -7.38
N PRO A 160 17.82 -21.45 -7.62
CA PRO A 160 18.41 -22.30 -6.58
C PRO A 160 18.84 -21.51 -5.33
N SER A 161 19.46 -20.35 -5.54
CA SER A 161 19.90 -19.48 -4.43
C SER A 161 18.73 -18.85 -3.67
N ALA A 162 17.66 -18.44 -4.38
CA ALA A 162 16.47 -17.90 -3.76
C ALA A 162 15.67 -18.98 -3.00
N SER A 163 15.68 -20.21 -3.50
CA SER A 163 15.00 -21.38 -2.89
C SER A 163 15.72 -21.92 -1.66
N ALA A 164 16.84 -21.34 -1.23
CA ALA A 164 17.55 -21.77 -0.02
C ALA A 164 16.72 -21.58 1.26
N THR A 165 15.82 -20.61 1.29
CA THR A 165 14.86 -20.39 2.39
C THR A 165 13.51 -19.88 1.85
N PRO A 166 12.40 -20.12 2.57
CA PRO A 166 11.10 -19.54 2.23
C PRO A 166 11.13 -18.00 2.12
N ALA A 167 11.91 -17.32 2.96
CA ALA A 167 12.02 -15.87 2.97
C ALA A 167 12.67 -15.32 1.70
N THR A 168 13.82 -15.89 1.30
CA THR A 168 14.53 -15.47 0.07
C THR A 168 13.72 -15.78 -1.19
N LEU A 169 12.99 -16.89 -1.21
CA LEU A 169 12.10 -17.20 -2.32
C LEU A 169 10.90 -16.25 -2.36
N THR A 170 10.37 -15.86 -1.20
CA THR A 170 9.31 -14.85 -1.10
C THR A 170 9.78 -13.49 -1.67
N ASP A 171 11.03 -13.08 -1.39
CA ASP A 171 11.61 -11.87 -1.95
C ASP A 171 11.77 -11.96 -3.48
N LEU A 172 12.27 -13.09 -4.02
CA LEU A 172 12.33 -13.30 -5.49
C LEU A 172 10.94 -13.21 -6.13
N LEU A 173 9.95 -13.91 -5.56
CA LEU A 173 8.56 -13.85 -6.04
C LEU A 173 7.99 -12.44 -6.01
N GLY A 174 8.30 -11.66 -4.97
CA GLY A 174 7.96 -10.24 -4.87
C GLY A 174 8.64 -9.37 -5.93
N GLY A 175 9.77 -9.82 -6.47
CA GLY A 175 10.51 -9.14 -7.54
C GLY A 175 9.94 -9.38 -8.93
N ILE A 176 9.28 -10.52 -9.19
CA ILE A 176 8.74 -10.85 -10.52
C ILE A 176 7.81 -9.75 -11.05
N PRO A 177 6.87 -9.19 -10.27
CA PRO A 177 6.02 -8.08 -10.73
C PRO A 177 6.78 -6.80 -11.12
N LEU A 178 8.02 -6.64 -10.67
CA LEU A 178 8.84 -5.45 -10.94
C LEU A 178 9.56 -5.51 -12.31
N LEU A 179 9.53 -6.67 -12.97
CA LEU A 179 10.09 -6.86 -14.30
C LEU A 179 9.10 -6.32 -15.35
N ASN A 180 9.56 -5.50 -16.29
CA ASN A 180 8.69 -4.89 -17.30
C ASN A 180 8.29 -5.88 -18.40
N ASP A 181 9.16 -6.82 -18.75
CA ASP A 181 8.95 -7.77 -19.85
C ASP A 181 8.01 -8.91 -19.41
N ALA A 182 6.82 -8.96 -19.99
CA ALA A 182 5.81 -9.98 -19.70
C ALA A 182 6.25 -11.39 -20.11
N ASP A 183 6.91 -11.50 -21.28
CA ASP A 183 7.40 -12.79 -21.78
C ASP A 183 8.51 -13.33 -20.88
N PHE A 184 9.35 -12.44 -20.37
CA PHE A 184 10.36 -12.82 -19.39
C PHE A 184 9.74 -13.27 -18.07
N ARG A 185 8.73 -12.54 -17.54
CA ARG A 185 8.01 -12.98 -16.32
C ARG A 185 7.39 -14.36 -16.49
N ALA A 186 6.79 -14.64 -17.66
CA ALA A 186 6.15 -15.90 -17.98
C ALA A 186 7.08 -17.12 -17.91
N LYS A 187 8.40 -16.93 -18.08
CA LYS A 187 9.40 -18.03 -17.92
C LYS A 187 9.39 -18.65 -16.52
N ALA A 188 8.97 -17.90 -15.48
CA ALA A 188 8.89 -18.43 -14.12
C ALA A 188 7.60 -19.23 -13.84
N TYR A 189 6.63 -19.30 -14.76
CA TYR A 189 5.31 -19.87 -14.53
C TYR A 189 5.37 -21.31 -13.98
N ALA A 190 6.16 -22.16 -14.63
CA ALA A 190 6.26 -23.58 -14.25
C ALA A 190 6.84 -23.79 -12.83
N ALA A 191 7.72 -22.89 -12.39
CA ALA A 191 8.33 -22.95 -11.06
C ALA A 191 7.42 -22.33 -9.98
N VAL A 192 6.61 -21.30 -10.34
CA VAL A 192 5.75 -20.58 -9.41
C VAL A 192 4.44 -21.33 -9.13
N LYS A 193 3.83 -21.94 -10.13
CA LYS A 193 2.51 -22.60 -9.99
C LYS A 193 2.46 -23.66 -8.87
N PRO A 194 3.43 -24.57 -8.69
CA PRO A 194 3.43 -25.53 -7.58
C PRO A 194 3.53 -24.89 -6.20
N LEU A 195 4.08 -23.68 -6.09
CA LEU A 195 4.09 -22.93 -4.84
C LEU A 195 2.70 -22.43 -4.47
N VAL A 196 1.89 -22.00 -5.44
CA VAL A 196 0.52 -21.53 -5.22
C VAL A 196 -0.35 -22.64 -4.65
N THR A 197 -0.27 -23.86 -5.21
CA THR A 197 -1.07 -25.01 -4.74
C THR A 197 -0.56 -25.65 -3.45
N GLY A 198 0.63 -25.26 -2.99
CA GLY A 198 1.25 -25.84 -1.79
C GLY A 198 1.91 -27.22 -2.03
N ASP A 199 2.01 -27.65 -3.29
CA ASP A 199 2.61 -28.96 -3.65
C ASP A 199 4.14 -28.95 -3.60
N SER A 200 4.75 -27.75 -3.59
CA SER A 200 6.20 -27.59 -3.49
C SER A 200 6.75 -28.09 -2.15
N PRO A 201 7.91 -28.78 -2.13
CA PRO A 201 8.59 -29.16 -0.89
C PRO A 201 8.83 -28.00 0.06
N LEU A 202 9.24 -26.83 -0.46
CA LEU A 202 9.47 -25.61 0.34
C LEU A 202 8.19 -25.08 0.98
N ALA A 203 7.06 -25.15 0.29
CA ALA A 203 5.78 -24.76 0.87
C ALA A 203 5.36 -25.73 2.00
N LYS A 204 5.66 -27.01 1.85
CA LYS A 204 5.40 -28.04 2.87
C LYS A 204 6.32 -27.91 4.09
N GLU A 205 7.60 -27.64 3.88
CA GLU A 205 8.57 -27.40 4.96
C GLU A 205 8.23 -26.14 5.77
N ALA A 206 7.75 -25.11 5.12
CA ALA A 206 7.31 -23.87 5.77
C ALA A 206 5.99 -24.03 6.54
N ALA A 207 5.19 -25.08 6.22
CA ALA A 207 3.92 -25.35 6.89
C ALA A 207 4.17 -25.89 8.32
N GLY A 208 3.57 -25.24 9.32
CA GLY A 208 3.58 -25.73 10.71
C GLY A 208 4.46 -24.93 11.68
N LYS A 209 5.03 -23.82 11.29
CA LYS A 209 5.58 -22.84 12.24
C LYS A 209 4.44 -21.97 12.77
N GLY A 210 4.28 -21.97 14.12
CA GLY A 210 3.13 -21.41 14.84
C GLY A 210 2.83 -19.93 14.59
N GLY A 211 1.70 -19.47 15.14
CA GLY A 211 1.27 -18.07 15.10
C GLY A 211 1.89 -17.20 16.19
N ALA A 212 1.66 -15.89 16.11
CA ALA A 212 1.93 -14.97 17.20
C ALA A 212 0.61 -14.49 17.81
N ARG A 213 0.55 -14.44 19.13
CA ARG A 213 -0.58 -13.85 19.88
C ARG A 213 -0.25 -12.45 20.39
N TYR A 214 0.99 -12.21 20.80
CA TYR A 214 1.39 -10.93 21.36
C TYR A 214 2.37 -10.25 20.44
N VAL A 215 2.17 -8.96 20.19
CA VAL A 215 3.06 -8.08 19.45
C VAL A 215 3.56 -7.01 20.39
N ARG A 216 4.87 -7.00 20.66
CA ARG A 216 5.51 -6.12 21.64
C ARG A 216 6.54 -5.21 20.98
N ILE A 217 6.46 -3.94 21.30
CA ILE A 217 7.44 -2.91 20.93
C ILE A 217 8.09 -2.39 22.21
N GLU A 218 9.42 -2.38 22.24
CA GLU A 218 10.18 -2.01 23.43
C GLU A 218 11.38 -1.12 23.07
N LEU A 219 11.66 -0.12 23.90
CA LEU A 219 12.94 0.59 23.87
C LEU A 219 13.89 -0.08 24.88
N PRO A 220 14.99 -0.75 24.43
CA PRO A 220 15.92 -1.42 25.34
C PRO A 220 16.89 -0.42 25.98
N ARG A 221 16.37 0.68 26.50
CA ARG A 221 17.11 1.79 27.15
C ARG A 221 16.16 2.68 27.93
N ASN A 222 16.69 3.58 28.74
CA ASN A 222 15.88 4.63 29.33
C ASN A 222 15.35 5.58 28.23
N GLY A 223 14.08 5.88 28.27
CA GLY A 223 13.45 6.73 27.26
C GLY A 223 11.96 6.92 27.48
N THR A 224 11.32 7.59 26.53
CA THR A 224 9.88 7.76 26.47
C THR A 224 9.38 7.08 25.19
N LEU A 225 8.53 6.08 25.32
CA LEU A 225 7.94 5.39 24.17
C LEU A 225 6.67 6.12 23.75
N THR A 226 6.64 6.55 22.50
CA THR A 226 5.46 7.14 21.86
C THR A 226 5.23 6.44 20.52
N LEU A 227 3.99 6.01 20.27
CA LEU A 227 3.56 5.36 19.03
C LEU A 227 2.31 6.05 18.54
N ALA A 228 2.25 6.37 17.24
CA ALA A 228 1.04 6.91 16.63
C ALA A 228 0.06 5.79 16.30
N GLU A 229 0.55 4.68 15.70
CA GLU A 229 -0.26 3.51 15.39
C GLU A 229 0.63 2.28 15.24
N VAL A 230 0.07 1.11 15.53
CA VAL A 230 0.68 -0.20 15.26
C VAL A 230 -0.35 -1.06 14.54
N GLU A 231 -0.06 -1.39 13.31
CA GLU A 231 -0.88 -2.28 12.51
C GLU A 231 -0.22 -3.67 12.48
N VAL A 232 -0.99 -4.72 12.74
CA VAL A 232 -0.53 -6.11 12.71
C VAL A 232 -1.25 -6.84 11.59
N PHE A 233 -0.52 -7.29 10.60
CA PHE A 233 -1.08 -7.93 9.41
C PHE A 233 -1.04 -9.45 9.52
N ALA A 234 -2.22 -10.06 9.43
CA ALA A 234 -2.42 -11.50 9.35
C ALA A 234 -3.51 -11.80 8.30
N GLY A 235 -3.20 -12.71 7.36
CA GLY A 235 -4.11 -12.98 6.23
C GLY A 235 -4.39 -11.75 5.36
N GLY A 236 -3.45 -10.80 5.29
CA GLY A 236 -3.60 -9.55 4.55
C GLY A 236 -4.42 -8.46 5.26
N GLN A 237 -4.91 -8.71 6.49
CA GLN A 237 -5.71 -7.74 7.26
C GLN A 237 -4.94 -7.19 8.46
N ASN A 238 -5.21 -5.93 8.82
CA ASN A 238 -4.81 -5.41 10.12
C ASN A 238 -5.72 -5.97 11.22
N VAL A 239 -5.17 -6.87 12.06
CA VAL A 239 -5.88 -7.52 13.16
C VAL A 239 -5.71 -6.78 14.49
N ALA A 240 -4.81 -5.80 14.58
CA ALA A 240 -4.52 -5.08 15.83
C ALA A 240 -5.75 -4.38 16.44
N PRO A 241 -6.67 -3.75 15.68
CA PRO A 241 -7.86 -3.09 16.27
C PRO A 241 -8.81 -4.01 17.03
N LYS A 242 -8.73 -5.33 16.82
CA LYS A 242 -9.52 -6.33 17.54
C LYS A 242 -8.83 -6.80 18.83
N GLY A 243 -7.59 -6.43 19.03
CA GLY A 243 -6.78 -6.80 20.17
C GLY A 243 -6.98 -5.91 21.39
N THR A 244 -6.27 -6.24 22.46
CA THR A 244 -6.21 -5.45 23.68
C THR A 244 -4.79 -4.95 23.91
N ALA A 245 -4.61 -3.63 23.83
CA ALA A 245 -3.29 -3.02 24.00
C ALA A 245 -3.00 -2.70 25.48
N ARG A 246 -1.73 -2.82 25.85
CA ARG A 246 -1.17 -2.48 27.16
C ARG A 246 0.19 -1.80 26.97
N GLN A 247 0.64 -1.08 27.97
CA GLN A 247 1.97 -0.48 28.00
C GLN A 247 2.53 -0.42 29.41
N SER A 248 3.84 -0.24 29.52
CA SER A 248 4.57 -0.23 30.78
C SER A 248 4.10 0.85 31.74
N SER A 249 3.79 2.03 31.22
CA SER A 249 3.20 3.16 31.97
C SER A 249 2.40 4.07 31.06
N THR A 250 1.57 4.93 31.61
CA THR A 250 0.78 5.92 30.85
C THR A 250 1.04 7.31 31.41
N SER A 251 1.32 8.28 30.52
CA SER A 251 1.48 9.68 30.84
C SER A 251 0.78 10.54 29.79
N ASN A 252 0.50 11.81 30.12
CA ASN A 252 -0.07 12.81 29.21
C ASN A 252 -1.34 12.36 28.45
N GLY A 253 -2.12 11.45 29.05
CA GLY A 253 -3.33 10.90 28.41
C GLY A 253 -3.04 10.02 27.17
N GLY A 254 -1.81 9.53 27.01
CA GLY A 254 -1.39 8.67 25.90
C GLY A 254 -1.64 7.19 26.19
N ASP A 255 -2.90 6.75 26.24
CA ASP A 255 -3.28 5.37 26.53
C ASP A 255 -2.84 4.38 25.45
N ALA A 256 -2.54 3.14 25.86
CA ALA A 256 -2.05 2.09 24.96
C ALA A 256 -2.99 1.82 23.77
N ALA A 257 -4.30 1.91 23.96
CA ALA A 257 -5.31 1.66 22.93
C ALA A 257 -5.26 2.65 21.76
N LYS A 258 -4.64 3.81 21.93
CA LYS A 258 -4.47 4.80 20.86
C LYS A 258 -3.57 4.32 19.74
N ALA A 259 -2.68 3.36 19.98
CA ALA A 259 -1.84 2.79 18.93
C ALA A 259 -2.52 1.65 18.15
N ILE A 260 -3.81 1.40 18.34
CA ILE A 260 -4.61 0.44 17.56
C ILE A 260 -5.99 1.01 17.21
N ASP A 261 -6.16 2.34 17.22
CA ASP A 261 -7.45 3.01 16.96
C ASP A 261 -7.67 3.39 15.50
N GLY A 262 -6.74 3.02 14.61
CA GLY A 262 -6.77 3.30 13.19
C GLY A 262 -6.34 4.72 12.80
N LYS A 263 -5.81 5.51 13.75
CA LYS A 263 -5.35 6.88 13.49
C LYS A 263 -3.83 6.94 13.45
N THR A 264 -3.28 7.20 12.30
CA THR A 264 -1.83 7.22 12.03
C THR A 264 -1.17 8.59 12.21
N HIS A 265 -1.86 9.55 12.86
CA HIS A 265 -1.34 10.90 13.01
C HIS A 265 -0.11 10.95 13.92
N GLY A 266 1.02 11.40 13.34
CA GLY A 266 2.27 11.56 14.08
C GLY A 266 2.33 12.80 14.99
N ILE A 267 1.27 13.61 15.08
CA ILE A 267 1.22 14.84 15.90
C ILE A 267 0.44 14.56 17.19
N PHE A 268 1.09 14.72 18.35
CA PHE A 268 0.51 14.40 19.67
C PHE A 268 -0.79 15.16 19.96
N GLY A 269 -0.85 16.45 19.59
CA GLY A 269 -2.04 17.28 19.76
C GLY A 269 -3.30 16.80 19.04
N MET A 270 -3.16 15.87 18.08
CA MET A 270 -4.28 15.22 17.38
C MET A 270 -4.89 14.05 18.17
N GLY A 271 -4.34 13.71 19.35
CA GLY A 271 -4.92 12.78 20.30
C GLY A 271 -4.77 11.28 19.96
N SER A 272 -3.98 10.93 18.94
CA SER A 272 -3.83 9.56 18.43
C SER A 272 -2.53 8.87 18.87
N GLN A 273 -1.87 9.32 19.94
CA GLN A 273 -0.58 8.75 20.32
C GLN A 273 -0.57 8.18 21.71
N THR A 274 0.17 7.08 21.87
CA THR A 274 0.55 6.56 23.18
C THR A 274 1.65 7.42 23.81
N HIS A 275 1.79 7.33 25.13
CA HIS A 275 2.86 8.03 25.83
C HIS A 275 3.20 7.31 27.14
N SER A 276 4.39 6.73 27.24
CA SER A 276 4.93 6.23 28.51
C SER A 276 5.43 7.37 29.39
N GLN A 277 5.81 7.09 30.64
CA GLN A 277 6.46 8.09 31.49
C GLN A 277 7.78 8.57 30.86
N GLU A 278 8.12 9.84 31.11
CA GLU A 278 9.35 10.43 30.64
C GLU A 278 10.57 9.76 31.29
N GLY A 279 11.53 9.32 30.47
CA GLY A 279 12.76 8.71 30.95
C GLY A 279 12.62 7.33 31.60
N GLU A 280 11.50 6.66 31.38
CA GLU A 280 11.24 5.32 31.90
C GLU A 280 12.31 4.32 31.48
N ARG A 281 12.59 3.34 32.36
CA ARG A 281 13.55 2.27 32.06
C ARG A 281 12.88 1.17 31.24
N ASN A 282 13.39 0.94 30.01
CA ASN A 282 12.91 -0.08 29.07
C ASN A 282 11.38 -0.01 28.86
N PRO A 283 10.83 1.17 28.48
CA PRO A 283 9.39 1.28 28.25
C PRO A 283 8.97 0.38 27.10
N TRP A 284 7.78 -0.20 27.25
CA TRP A 284 7.21 -1.12 26.26
C TRP A 284 5.73 -0.87 26.05
N TRP A 285 5.29 -1.26 24.85
CA TRP A 285 3.90 -1.36 24.44
C TRP A 285 3.65 -2.76 23.85
N GLU A 286 2.47 -3.33 24.08
CA GLU A 286 2.12 -4.67 23.63
C GLU A 286 0.64 -4.75 23.29
N VAL A 287 0.28 -5.45 22.21
CA VAL A 287 -1.09 -5.85 21.89
C VAL A 287 -1.23 -7.38 22.01
N ASP A 288 -2.29 -7.82 22.72
CA ASP A 288 -2.78 -9.20 22.74
C ASP A 288 -3.84 -9.35 21.64
N LEU A 289 -3.57 -10.16 20.63
CA LEU A 289 -4.47 -10.43 19.51
C LEU A 289 -5.62 -11.40 19.87
N GLY A 290 -5.68 -11.87 21.13
CA GLY A 290 -6.69 -12.80 21.64
C GLY A 290 -6.41 -14.28 21.32
N SER A 291 -5.80 -14.57 20.19
CA SER A 291 -5.38 -15.91 19.77
C SER A 291 -4.14 -15.82 18.89
N GLU A 292 -3.46 -16.94 18.68
CA GLU A 292 -2.36 -17.00 17.71
C GLU A 292 -2.85 -16.68 16.29
N GLN A 293 -2.14 -15.77 15.64
CA GLN A 293 -2.39 -15.32 14.29
C GLN A 293 -1.15 -15.56 13.41
N PRO A 294 -1.32 -15.90 12.13
CA PRO A 294 -0.20 -16.03 11.19
C PRO A 294 0.30 -14.65 10.78
N VAL A 295 0.99 -13.96 11.72
CA VAL A 295 1.46 -12.58 11.50
C VAL A 295 2.50 -12.54 10.39
N GLU A 296 2.23 -11.71 9.38
CA GLU A 296 3.05 -11.53 8.18
C GLU A 296 3.94 -10.28 8.26
N ALA A 297 3.38 -9.23 8.85
CA ALA A 297 4.07 -7.94 8.99
C ALA A 297 3.47 -7.14 10.14
N VAL A 298 4.29 -6.20 10.64
CA VAL A 298 3.87 -5.17 11.60
C VAL A 298 4.28 -3.81 11.04
N SER A 299 3.33 -2.88 10.90
CA SER A 299 3.63 -1.48 10.58
C SER A 299 3.63 -0.66 11.86
N VAL A 300 4.69 0.09 12.10
CA VAL A 300 4.86 0.97 13.25
C VAL A 300 4.87 2.41 12.79
N TRP A 301 3.89 3.20 13.22
CA TRP A 301 3.76 4.62 12.92
C TRP A 301 4.31 5.45 14.07
N ASN A 302 5.17 6.39 13.73
CA ASN A 302 5.97 7.16 14.67
C ASN A 302 5.38 8.56 14.91
N ARG A 303 5.79 9.17 16.01
CA ARG A 303 5.63 10.59 16.27
C ARG A 303 6.48 11.41 15.30
N THR A 304 5.93 12.49 14.69
CA THR A 304 6.61 13.24 13.63
C THR A 304 6.97 14.68 13.98
N GLU A 305 6.41 15.22 15.09
CA GLU A 305 6.60 16.62 15.48
C GLU A 305 7.88 16.85 16.30
N ASP A 306 8.46 18.02 16.21
CA ASP A 306 9.52 18.57 17.09
C ASP A 306 10.75 17.67 17.25
N ASN A 307 11.14 16.87 16.25
CA ASN A 307 12.18 15.85 16.33
C ASN A 307 11.94 14.75 17.39
N LEU A 308 10.74 14.67 17.98
CA LEU A 308 10.41 13.69 19.02
C LEU A 308 10.29 12.27 18.48
N GLY A 309 10.15 12.10 17.16
CA GLY A 309 10.23 10.80 16.51
C GLY A 309 11.51 10.03 16.79
N LYS A 310 12.63 10.71 17.06
CA LYS A 310 13.90 10.09 17.45
C LYS A 310 13.83 9.30 18.76
N ARG A 311 12.80 9.54 19.59
CA ARG A 311 12.56 8.75 20.80
C ARG A 311 12.42 7.26 20.50
N LEU A 312 11.91 6.90 19.34
CA LEU A 312 11.72 5.50 18.91
C LEU A 312 13.00 4.84 18.37
N ASP A 313 14.11 5.56 18.22
CA ASP A 313 15.34 5.00 17.63
C ASP A 313 15.88 3.81 18.42
N GLY A 314 16.27 2.75 17.72
CA GLY A 314 16.81 1.53 18.31
C GLY A 314 15.76 0.63 18.98
N PHE A 315 14.47 0.76 18.66
CA PHE A 315 13.44 -0.09 19.24
C PHE A 315 13.58 -1.56 18.83
N THR A 316 12.94 -2.43 19.61
CA THR A 316 12.83 -3.87 19.35
C THR A 316 11.38 -4.23 19.11
N LEU A 317 11.12 -4.99 18.05
CA LEU A 317 9.85 -5.67 17.79
C LEU A 317 10.00 -7.14 18.17
N THR A 318 9.11 -7.63 19.04
CA THR A 318 9.04 -9.04 19.44
C THR A 318 7.63 -9.57 19.21
N LEU A 319 7.51 -10.73 18.58
CA LEU A 319 6.27 -11.48 18.49
C LEU A 319 6.37 -12.72 19.38
N LEU A 320 5.30 -12.97 20.16
CA LEU A 320 5.25 -14.07 21.11
C LEU A 320 4.04 -14.96 20.81
N ASP A 321 4.18 -16.27 21.03
CA ASP A 321 3.09 -17.25 20.94
C ASP A 321 2.14 -17.22 22.17
N ASN A 322 1.21 -18.13 22.23
CA ASN A 322 0.30 -18.29 23.39
C ASN A 322 1.04 -18.55 24.71
N ALA A 323 2.17 -19.24 24.66
CA ALA A 323 3.00 -19.54 25.83
C ALA A 323 3.99 -18.42 26.15
N ARG A 324 3.89 -17.26 25.44
CA ARG A 324 4.79 -16.11 25.53
C ARG A 324 6.26 -16.44 25.15
N GLN A 325 6.47 -17.47 24.32
CA GLN A 325 7.77 -17.75 23.75
C GLN A 325 8.00 -16.87 22.52
N GLU A 326 9.23 -16.41 22.34
CA GLU A 326 9.60 -15.59 21.18
C GLU A 326 9.51 -16.44 19.89
N VAL A 327 8.64 -16.03 18.96
CA VAL A 327 8.50 -16.64 17.63
C VAL A 327 9.13 -15.77 16.54
N PHE A 328 9.35 -14.50 16.86
CA PHE A 328 10.07 -13.56 16.01
C PHE A 328 10.63 -12.41 16.85
N VAL A 329 11.85 -11.97 16.55
CA VAL A 329 12.46 -10.79 17.17
C VAL A 329 13.30 -10.03 16.14
N GLN A 330 13.13 -8.70 16.10
CA GLN A 330 13.98 -7.79 15.34
C GLN A 330 14.43 -6.65 16.27
N LYS A 331 15.74 -6.49 16.44
CA LYS A 331 16.36 -5.53 17.39
C LYS A 331 16.97 -4.35 16.65
N ALA A 332 17.20 -3.27 17.40
CA ALA A 332 17.89 -2.06 16.95
C ALA A 332 17.28 -1.45 15.68
N ILE A 333 15.96 -1.42 15.61
CA ILE A 333 15.25 -0.86 14.46
C ILE A 333 15.36 0.66 14.52
N PRO A 334 15.85 1.34 13.47
CA PRO A 334 15.90 2.79 13.41
C PRO A 334 14.52 3.43 13.51
N ALA A 335 14.44 4.61 14.16
CA ALA A 335 13.20 5.38 14.17
C ALA A 335 12.81 5.77 12.74
N PRO A 336 11.65 5.37 12.25
CA PRO A 336 11.17 5.81 10.94
C PRO A 336 10.80 7.29 10.99
N ALA A 337 10.94 7.99 9.86
CA ALA A 337 10.49 9.38 9.77
C ALA A 337 8.97 9.50 10.00
N GLN A 338 8.18 8.58 9.48
CA GLN A 338 6.73 8.51 9.64
C GLN A 338 6.29 7.10 10.03
N SER A 339 6.61 6.10 9.26
CA SER A 339 6.27 4.70 9.53
C SER A 339 7.32 3.74 8.96
N VAL A 340 7.34 2.51 9.48
CA VAL A 340 8.10 1.39 8.95
C VAL A 340 7.22 0.15 8.96
N ARG A 341 7.26 -0.62 7.87
CA ARG A 341 6.63 -1.93 7.77
C ARG A 341 7.68 -3.03 7.89
N LEU A 342 7.55 -3.82 8.94
CA LEU A 342 8.48 -4.90 9.28
C LEU A 342 7.86 -6.24 8.89
N THR A 343 8.53 -7.00 8.03
CA THR A 343 8.08 -8.34 7.66
C THR A 343 8.40 -9.32 8.80
N ALA A 344 7.38 -9.98 9.32
CA ALA A 344 7.48 -10.85 10.50
C ALA A 344 7.15 -12.31 10.16
N ALA A 345 7.54 -12.86 9.09
CA ALA A 345 7.25 -14.19 8.51
C ALA A 345 6.96 -15.34 9.51
N VAL A 346 6.01 -15.15 10.42
CA VAL A 346 5.56 -16.20 11.37
C VAL A 346 4.73 -17.24 10.63
N ASP A 347 4.01 -16.84 9.56
CA ASP A 347 3.41 -17.75 8.58
C ASP A 347 4.25 -17.79 7.29
N ALA A 348 5.40 -18.43 7.35
CA ALA A 348 6.30 -18.51 6.20
C ALA A 348 5.68 -19.21 4.99
N ALA A 349 4.85 -20.26 5.20
CA ALA A 349 4.18 -20.98 4.12
C ALA A 349 3.12 -20.13 3.44
N GLY A 350 2.24 -19.51 4.22
CA GLY A 350 1.21 -18.62 3.68
C GLY A 350 1.81 -17.39 2.99
N SER A 351 2.88 -16.80 3.56
CA SER A 351 3.58 -15.66 2.96
C SER A 351 4.19 -16.01 1.62
N LEU A 352 4.86 -17.16 1.53
CA LEU A 352 5.43 -17.70 0.29
C LEU A 352 4.33 -17.93 -0.77
N ARG A 353 3.25 -18.58 -0.40
CA ARG A 353 2.13 -18.89 -1.30
C ARG A 353 1.39 -17.64 -1.77
N ARG A 354 1.18 -16.64 -0.90
CA ARG A 354 0.62 -15.34 -1.28
C ARG A 354 1.54 -14.56 -2.23
N ALA A 355 2.84 -14.61 -2.01
CA ALA A 355 3.80 -14.04 -2.95
C ALA A 355 3.77 -14.76 -4.31
N ALA A 356 3.63 -16.08 -4.31
CA ALA A 356 3.49 -16.88 -5.52
C ALA A 356 2.19 -16.53 -6.29
N ILE A 357 1.06 -16.30 -5.62
CA ILE A 357 -0.19 -15.83 -6.25
C ILE A 357 0.06 -14.48 -6.94
N ARG A 358 0.69 -13.51 -6.26
CA ARG A 358 0.99 -12.20 -6.86
C ARG A 358 1.92 -12.31 -8.05
N ALA A 359 2.96 -13.13 -7.96
CA ALA A 359 3.88 -13.38 -9.06
C ALA A 359 3.15 -14.01 -10.27
N LEU A 360 2.30 -15.01 -10.02
CA LEU A 360 1.52 -15.70 -11.06
C LEU A 360 0.58 -14.73 -11.80
N LEU A 361 -0.09 -13.85 -11.07
CA LEU A 361 -0.96 -12.82 -11.64
C LEU A 361 -0.17 -11.81 -12.49
N ALA A 362 1.02 -11.39 -12.02
CA ALA A 362 1.86 -10.44 -12.74
C ALA A 362 2.46 -10.98 -14.04
N MET A 363 2.52 -12.31 -14.21
CA MET A 363 2.99 -12.94 -15.47
C MET A 363 2.04 -12.72 -16.63
N ASN A 364 0.72 -12.54 -16.31
CA ASN A 364 -0.34 -12.40 -17.31
C ASN A 364 -0.30 -13.49 -18.40
N ASP A 365 0.15 -14.69 -18.02
CA ASP A 365 0.21 -15.88 -18.87
C ASP A 365 -0.86 -16.88 -18.42
N LYS A 366 -1.45 -17.57 -19.39
CA LYS A 366 -2.48 -18.61 -19.16
C LYS A 366 -3.58 -18.21 -18.17
N PRO A 367 -4.27 -17.07 -18.38
CA PRO A 367 -5.20 -16.51 -17.41
C PRO A 367 -6.36 -17.45 -17.05
N GLU A 368 -6.79 -18.33 -17.96
CA GLU A 368 -7.82 -19.34 -17.71
C GLU A 368 -7.32 -20.44 -16.74
N GLU A 369 -6.07 -20.86 -16.87
CA GLU A 369 -5.45 -21.84 -15.97
C GLU A 369 -5.22 -21.24 -14.58
N VAL A 370 -4.82 -19.95 -14.53
CA VAL A 370 -4.68 -19.19 -13.29
C VAL A 370 -6.05 -19.04 -12.61
N PHE A 371 -7.09 -18.71 -13.38
CA PHE A 371 -8.46 -18.65 -12.85
C PHE A 371 -8.89 -20.00 -12.23
N ALA A 372 -8.72 -21.09 -12.94
CA ALA A 372 -9.06 -22.42 -12.43
C ALA A 372 -8.28 -22.77 -11.15
N THR A 373 -7.00 -22.41 -11.09
CA THR A 373 -6.13 -22.62 -9.90
C THR A 373 -6.63 -21.85 -8.70
N LEU A 374 -6.90 -20.53 -8.85
CA LEU A 374 -7.37 -19.69 -7.76
C LEU A 374 -8.79 -20.05 -7.31
N ALA A 375 -9.69 -20.34 -8.26
CA ALA A 375 -11.04 -20.83 -7.95
C ALA A 375 -11.00 -22.17 -7.20
N GLY A 376 -10.05 -23.04 -7.54
CA GLY A 376 -9.80 -24.30 -6.82
C GLY A 376 -9.31 -24.09 -5.38
N LEU A 377 -8.47 -23.09 -5.10
CA LEU A 377 -8.07 -22.71 -3.75
C LEU A 377 -9.28 -22.22 -2.94
N VAL A 378 -10.10 -21.32 -3.53
CA VAL A 378 -11.33 -20.84 -2.91
C VAL A 378 -12.27 -22.01 -2.58
N ALA A 379 -12.48 -22.92 -3.53
CA ALA A 379 -13.36 -24.08 -3.34
C ALA A 379 -12.91 -25.01 -2.19
N LYS A 380 -11.61 -25.09 -1.95
CA LYS A 380 -11.00 -25.86 -0.84
C LYS A 380 -10.99 -25.10 0.49
N GLY A 381 -11.35 -23.81 0.51
CA GLY A 381 -11.21 -22.96 1.69
C GLY A 381 -9.76 -22.59 2.01
N ASP A 382 -8.86 -22.67 1.04
CA ASP A 382 -7.43 -22.45 1.19
C ASP A 382 -7.04 -21.08 0.62
N LEU A 383 -6.32 -20.25 1.40
CA LEU A 383 -5.94 -18.87 1.04
C LEU A 383 -7.11 -18.06 0.45
N VAL A 384 -8.32 -18.25 0.96
CA VAL A 384 -9.58 -17.75 0.38
C VAL A 384 -9.48 -16.28 0.03
N ASN A 385 -8.95 -15.45 0.91
CA ASN A 385 -8.84 -14.01 0.70
C ASN A 385 -7.89 -13.67 -0.45
N ALA A 386 -6.67 -14.21 -0.43
CA ALA A 386 -5.68 -13.95 -1.48
C ALA A 386 -6.13 -14.49 -2.83
N ALA A 387 -6.77 -15.66 -2.85
CA ALA A 387 -7.29 -16.26 -4.07
C ALA A 387 -8.49 -15.48 -4.62
N ALA A 388 -9.43 -15.05 -3.77
CA ALA A 388 -10.57 -14.24 -4.20
C ALA A 388 -10.15 -12.87 -4.75
N GLN A 389 -9.17 -12.21 -4.11
CA GLN A 389 -8.55 -10.99 -4.61
C GLN A 389 -7.86 -11.22 -5.97
N GLY A 390 -7.11 -12.31 -6.09
CA GLY A 390 -6.46 -12.68 -7.35
C GLY A 390 -7.45 -12.95 -8.49
N LEU A 391 -8.58 -13.60 -8.22
CA LEU A 391 -9.63 -13.80 -9.22
C LEU A 391 -10.11 -12.47 -9.80
N ARG A 392 -10.29 -11.44 -9.00
CA ARG A 392 -10.75 -10.13 -9.44
C ARG A 392 -9.75 -9.38 -10.32
N GLN A 393 -8.45 -9.70 -10.22
CA GLN A 393 -7.41 -9.11 -11.06
C GLN A 393 -7.33 -9.73 -12.45
N LEU A 394 -7.89 -10.92 -12.62
CA LEU A 394 -7.91 -11.60 -13.92
C LEU A 394 -8.94 -10.98 -14.87
N PRO A 395 -8.64 -10.96 -16.19
CA PRO A 395 -9.60 -10.50 -17.18
C PRO A 395 -10.84 -11.40 -17.16
N ARG A 396 -12.04 -10.80 -17.24
CA ARG A 396 -13.31 -11.54 -17.19
C ARG A 396 -13.43 -12.59 -18.29
N THR A 397 -12.75 -12.42 -19.40
CA THR A 397 -12.67 -13.40 -20.49
C THR A 397 -12.02 -14.73 -20.09
N ALA A 398 -11.21 -14.73 -19.04
CA ALA A 398 -10.58 -15.95 -18.51
C ALA A 398 -11.48 -16.73 -17.52
N TRP A 399 -12.62 -16.15 -17.14
CA TRP A 399 -13.50 -16.74 -16.15
C TRP A 399 -14.41 -17.80 -16.81
N THR A 400 -14.36 -19.03 -16.29
CA THR A 400 -15.12 -20.17 -16.82
C THR A 400 -16.13 -20.70 -15.81
N ALA A 401 -17.29 -21.15 -16.28
CA ALA A 401 -18.42 -21.54 -15.44
C ALA A 401 -18.13 -22.73 -14.50
N GLY A 402 -17.35 -23.71 -14.95
CA GLY A 402 -17.07 -24.92 -14.15
C GLY A 402 -16.41 -24.62 -12.80
N PRO A 403 -15.20 -24.04 -12.76
CA PRO A 403 -14.56 -23.63 -11.51
C PRO A 403 -15.34 -22.56 -10.74
N ALA A 404 -16.06 -21.66 -11.44
CA ALA A 404 -16.83 -20.59 -10.83
C ALA A 404 -17.93 -21.09 -9.89
N ALA A 405 -18.65 -22.14 -10.27
CA ALA A 405 -19.72 -22.71 -9.46
C ALA A 405 -19.24 -23.17 -8.07
N SER A 406 -18.17 -23.94 -8.03
CA SER A 406 -17.59 -24.44 -6.78
C SER A 406 -17.05 -23.32 -5.90
N ALA A 407 -16.35 -22.34 -6.51
CA ALA A 407 -15.80 -21.20 -5.79
C ALA A 407 -16.90 -20.28 -5.23
N ALA A 408 -17.95 -19.97 -6.00
CA ALA A 408 -19.07 -19.14 -5.54
C ALA A 408 -19.78 -19.76 -4.32
N ASN A 409 -20.11 -21.04 -4.40
CA ASN A 409 -20.72 -21.78 -3.29
C ASN A 409 -19.82 -21.80 -2.04
N ALA A 410 -18.51 -22.00 -2.22
CA ALA A 410 -17.56 -22.01 -1.11
C ALA A 410 -17.46 -20.63 -0.43
N LEU A 411 -17.47 -19.53 -1.21
CA LEU A 411 -17.47 -18.17 -0.67
C LEU A 411 -18.74 -17.87 0.11
N VAL A 412 -19.91 -18.27 -0.39
CA VAL A 412 -21.18 -18.10 0.33
C VAL A 412 -21.18 -18.91 1.63
N LYS A 413 -20.72 -20.16 1.59
CA LYS A 413 -20.60 -21.02 2.79
C LYS A 413 -19.64 -20.38 3.81
N TRP A 414 -18.49 -19.89 3.37
CA TRP A 414 -17.53 -19.20 4.21
C TRP A 414 -18.14 -17.94 4.83
N ALA A 415 -18.83 -17.11 4.04
CA ALA A 415 -19.47 -15.88 4.51
C ALA A 415 -20.57 -16.12 5.55
N LYS A 416 -21.33 -17.21 5.41
CA LYS A 416 -22.33 -17.62 6.43
C LYS A 416 -21.69 -17.98 7.76
N ALA A 417 -20.48 -18.53 7.74
CA ALA A 417 -19.72 -18.91 8.95
C ALA A 417 -19.03 -17.72 9.65
N VAL A 418 -18.90 -16.58 8.96
CA VAL A 418 -18.28 -15.38 9.55
C VAL A 418 -19.22 -14.77 10.60
N PRO A 419 -18.76 -14.53 11.86
CA PRO A 419 -19.52 -13.85 12.88
C PRO A 419 -20.03 -12.49 12.41
N THR A 420 -21.22 -12.10 12.89
CA THR A 420 -21.91 -10.89 12.41
C THR A 420 -21.07 -9.62 12.60
N GLU A 421 -20.34 -9.52 13.72
CA GLU A 421 -19.45 -8.41 14.04
C GLU A 421 -18.28 -8.24 13.07
N ASN A 422 -17.90 -9.31 12.35
CA ASN A 422 -16.82 -9.33 11.39
C ASN A 422 -17.28 -9.17 9.93
N ARG A 423 -18.59 -9.01 9.70
CA ARG A 423 -19.16 -8.93 8.33
C ARG A 423 -18.96 -7.57 7.64
N THR A 424 -18.36 -6.62 8.31
CA THR A 424 -17.89 -5.35 7.74
C THR A 424 -16.41 -5.38 7.38
N ASP A 425 -15.72 -6.49 7.67
CA ASP A 425 -14.31 -6.66 7.32
C ASP A 425 -14.13 -6.68 5.80
N LEU A 426 -13.04 -6.09 5.34
CA LEU A 426 -12.72 -5.99 3.92
C LEU A 426 -12.77 -7.34 3.20
N ASN A 427 -12.11 -8.36 3.76
CA ASN A 427 -12.09 -9.70 3.17
C ASN A 427 -13.49 -10.32 3.04
N TYR A 428 -14.37 -10.02 4.00
CA TYR A 428 -15.76 -10.47 3.93
C TYR A 428 -16.49 -9.83 2.74
N VAL A 429 -16.38 -8.52 2.62
CA VAL A 429 -17.04 -7.76 1.55
C VAL A 429 -16.51 -8.18 0.17
N GLU A 430 -15.21 -8.36 0.05
CA GLU A 430 -14.57 -8.82 -1.18
C GLU A 430 -14.99 -10.23 -1.57
N ALA A 431 -15.08 -11.13 -0.59
CA ALA A 431 -15.57 -12.48 -0.81
C ALA A 431 -17.01 -12.48 -1.34
N LEU A 432 -17.89 -11.63 -0.78
CA LEU A 432 -19.28 -11.47 -1.27
C LEU A 432 -19.34 -10.89 -2.68
N GLN A 433 -18.50 -9.89 -2.98
CA GLN A 433 -18.43 -9.33 -4.34
C GLN A 433 -17.94 -10.37 -5.35
N THR A 434 -16.88 -11.11 -4.99
CA THR A 434 -16.33 -12.18 -5.82
C THR A 434 -17.36 -13.28 -6.04
N ALA A 435 -18.11 -13.68 -5.00
CA ALA A 435 -19.18 -14.65 -5.12
C ALA A 435 -20.31 -14.17 -6.06
N ALA A 436 -20.68 -12.89 -5.96
CA ALA A 436 -21.69 -12.29 -6.85
C ALA A 436 -21.23 -12.26 -8.31
N ASP A 437 -19.96 -11.92 -8.54
CA ASP A 437 -19.35 -11.92 -9.88
C ASP A 437 -19.30 -13.32 -10.49
N LEU A 438 -18.87 -14.32 -9.70
CA LEU A 438 -18.85 -15.72 -10.11
C LEU A 438 -20.24 -16.27 -10.39
N ALA A 439 -21.26 -15.88 -9.60
CA ALA A 439 -22.65 -16.25 -9.82
C ALA A 439 -23.17 -15.78 -11.19
N GLY A 440 -22.64 -14.68 -11.72
CA GLY A 440 -22.98 -14.18 -13.06
C GLY A 440 -22.59 -15.11 -14.22
N LEU A 441 -21.70 -16.09 -13.97
CA LEU A 441 -21.26 -17.09 -14.96
C LEU A 441 -22.09 -18.38 -14.92
N LEU A 442 -23.00 -18.51 -13.97
CA LEU A 442 -23.78 -19.73 -13.77
C LEU A 442 -25.10 -19.68 -14.53
N PRO A 443 -25.72 -20.85 -14.81
CA PRO A 443 -27.09 -20.88 -15.32
C PRO A 443 -28.05 -20.09 -14.41
N GLU A 444 -29.00 -19.41 -15.00
CA GLU A 444 -29.87 -18.43 -14.35
C GLU A 444 -30.51 -18.93 -13.03
N ALA A 445 -30.99 -20.18 -13.02
CA ALA A 445 -31.58 -20.78 -11.83
C ALA A 445 -30.57 -20.85 -10.66
N ALA A 446 -29.34 -21.30 -10.91
CA ALA A 446 -28.29 -21.38 -9.89
C ALA A 446 -27.82 -19.99 -9.46
N ALA A 447 -27.67 -19.06 -10.41
CA ALA A 447 -27.31 -17.68 -10.14
C ALA A 447 -28.35 -16.98 -9.23
N ASN A 448 -29.64 -17.20 -9.46
CA ASN A 448 -30.70 -16.60 -8.66
C ASN A 448 -30.74 -17.12 -7.23
N VAL A 449 -30.47 -18.40 -7.01
CA VAL A 449 -30.33 -18.98 -5.66
C VAL A 449 -29.18 -18.29 -4.91
N LEU A 450 -28.00 -18.22 -5.52
CA LEU A 450 -26.83 -17.58 -4.91
C LEU A 450 -27.04 -16.10 -4.64
N ARG A 451 -27.65 -15.36 -5.57
CA ARG A 451 -28.01 -13.94 -5.38
C ARG A 451 -28.97 -13.74 -4.20
N GLY A 452 -29.95 -14.64 -4.05
CA GLY A 452 -30.87 -14.64 -2.90
C GLY A 452 -30.12 -14.81 -1.58
N GLU A 453 -29.21 -15.77 -1.50
CA GLU A 453 -28.37 -15.99 -0.32
C GLU A 453 -27.43 -14.80 -0.04
N LEU A 454 -26.77 -14.27 -1.05
CA LEU A 454 -25.90 -13.10 -0.94
C LEU A 454 -26.67 -11.85 -0.47
N LYS A 455 -27.92 -11.67 -0.91
CA LYS A 455 -28.76 -10.54 -0.47
C LYS A 455 -29.01 -10.56 1.03
N GLN A 456 -29.15 -11.75 1.64
CA GLN A 456 -29.32 -11.90 3.09
C GLN A 456 -28.04 -11.63 3.89
N LEU A 457 -26.88 -11.76 3.25
CA LEU A 457 -25.56 -11.58 3.85
C LEU A 457 -25.01 -10.15 3.67
N ARG A 458 -25.65 -9.30 2.85
CA ARG A 458 -25.18 -7.96 2.48
C ARG A 458 -25.16 -7.00 3.68
N VAL A 459 -24.00 -6.41 3.87
CA VAL A 459 -23.83 -5.03 4.35
C VAL A 459 -23.51 -4.20 3.09
N ALA A 460 -24.02 -2.98 2.96
CA ALA A 460 -23.75 -2.14 1.80
C ALA A 460 -22.33 -1.56 1.87
N VAL A 461 -21.35 -2.38 1.63
CA VAL A 461 -19.92 -2.02 1.67
C VAL A 461 -19.31 -2.27 0.29
N PHE A 462 -18.57 -1.26 -0.19
CA PHE A 462 -17.89 -1.29 -1.48
C PHE A 462 -16.38 -1.23 -1.25
N VAL A 463 -15.66 -2.19 -1.80
CA VAL A 463 -14.20 -2.13 -1.81
C VAL A 463 -13.75 -1.55 -3.14
N VAL A 464 -12.96 -0.50 -3.06
CA VAL A 464 -12.39 0.19 -4.21
C VAL A 464 -10.88 0.18 -4.06
N ARG A 465 -10.16 -0.27 -5.10
CA ARG A 465 -8.71 -0.27 -5.14
C ARG A 465 -8.18 0.73 -6.15
N THR A 466 -7.01 1.23 -5.86
CA THR A 466 -6.22 1.91 -6.89
C THR A 466 -5.59 0.87 -7.82
N VAL A 467 -5.56 1.17 -9.11
CA VAL A 467 -4.90 0.31 -10.10
C VAL A 467 -3.48 0.80 -10.29
N ARG A 468 -2.54 -0.08 -10.01
CA ARG A 468 -1.11 0.19 -10.04
C ARG A 468 -0.66 0.88 -11.33
N GLU A 469 0.05 2.00 -11.21
CA GLU A 469 0.63 2.78 -12.32
C GLU A 469 -0.39 3.31 -13.35
N GLN A 470 -1.69 3.36 -13.02
CA GLN A 470 -2.71 3.77 -13.97
C GLN A 470 -3.55 4.98 -13.53
N MET A 471 -3.26 5.57 -12.35
CA MET A 471 -4.02 6.71 -11.81
C MET A 471 -5.53 6.53 -11.97
N ARG A 472 -6.07 5.38 -11.60
CA ARG A 472 -7.49 5.08 -11.64
C ARG A 472 -7.91 4.13 -10.53
N TYR A 473 -9.19 4.12 -10.24
CA TYR A 473 -9.82 3.11 -9.39
C TYR A 473 -10.20 1.87 -10.21
N ASP A 474 -10.15 0.69 -9.59
CA ASP A 474 -10.62 -0.58 -10.19
C ASP A 474 -12.14 -0.60 -10.37
N THR A 475 -12.85 0.19 -9.60
CA THR A 475 -14.31 0.28 -9.56
C THR A 475 -14.73 1.61 -10.19
N PRO A 476 -15.15 1.66 -11.45
CA PRO A 476 -15.51 2.91 -12.12
C PRO A 476 -16.91 3.42 -11.73
N ARG A 477 -17.74 2.57 -11.09
CA ARG A 477 -19.10 2.91 -10.70
C ARG A 477 -19.53 2.16 -9.44
N ILE A 478 -20.06 2.89 -8.48
CA ILE A 478 -20.74 2.42 -7.27
C ILE A 478 -22.22 2.78 -7.40
N VAL A 479 -23.12 1.89 -6.99
CA VAL A 479 -24.57 2.14 -6.99
C VAL A 479 -25.09 1.94 -5.57
N VAL A 480 -25.76 2.96 -5.02
CA VAL A 480 -26.27 2.97 -3.65
C VAL A 480 -27.76 3.36 -3.62
N GLU A 481 -28.47 2.89 -2.61
CA GLU A 481 -29.86 3.26 -2.39
C GLU A 481 -29.94 4.62 -1.68
N ALA A 482 -30.80 5.51 -2.19
CA ALA A 482 -31.00 6.85 -1.65
C ALA A 482 -31.38 6.83 -0.17
N GLY A 483 -30.71 7.67 0.63
CA GLY A 483 -30.95 7.80 2.07
C GLY A 483 -30.47 6.62 2.93
N LYS A 484 -29.83 5.59 2.36
CA LYS A 484 -29.33 4.43 3.10
C LYS A 484 -27.86 4.59 3.48
N PRO A 485 -27.44 4.05 4.63
CA PRO A 485 -26.03 3.99 4.99
C PRO A 485 -25.28 3.01 4.09
N PHE A 486 -24.05 3.37 3.73
CA PHE A 486 -23.11 2.52 3.02
C PHE A 486 -21.66 2.83 3.45
N GLU A 487 -20.78 1.92 3.18
CA GLU A 487 -19.35 2.09 3.45
C GLU A 487 -18.54 1.89 2.17
N ILE A 488 -17.49 2.67 2.00
CA ILE A 488 -16.47 2.46 0.98
C ILE A 488 -15.16 2.18 1.70
N VAL A 489 -14.54 1.05 1.37
CA VAL A 489 -13.18 0.75 1.78
C VAL A 489 -12.28 1.04 0.60
N LEU A 490 -11.46 2.08 0.74
CA LEU A 490 -10.41 2.39 -0.24
C LEU A 490 -9.12 1.68 0.16
N GLU A 491 -8.55 0.91 -0.76
CA GLU A 491 -7.22 0.32 -0.66
C GLU A 491 -6.28 0.95 -1.67
N ASN A 492 -5.11 1.36 -1.21
CA ASN A 492 -4.08 1.86 -2.09
C ASN A 492 -3.08 0.76 -2.45
N ASP A 493 -3.30 0.10 -3.58
CA ASP A 493 -2.39 -0.90 -4.15
C ASP A 493 -1.34 -0.28 -5.08
N ASP A 494 -1.45 1.05 -5.33
CA ASP A 494 -0.48 1.79 -6.14
C ASP A 494 0.72 2.27 -5.29
N PHE A 495 1.77 2.68 -5.95
CA PHE A 495 2.98 3.22 -5.32
C PHE A 495 2.84 4.67 -4.88
N MET A 496 1.92 5.42 -5.52
CA MET A 496 1.64 6.81 -5.20
C MET A 496 0.59 6.94 -4.10
N PRO A 497 0.63 8.01 -3.31
CA PRO A 497 -0.43 8.30 -2.36
C PRO A 497 -1.74 8.66 -3.08
N HIS A 498 -2.84 8.10 -2.58
CA HIS A 498 -4.18 8.37 -3.10
C HIS A 498 -5.18 8.59 -1.98
N ASN A 499 -6.20 9.38 -2.25
CA ASN A 499 -7.39 9.51 -1.40
C ASN A 499 -8.67 9.31 -2.24
N MET A 500 -9.81 9.31 -1.58
CA MET A 500 -11.10 9.34 -2.24
C MET A 500 -11.97 10.43 -1.60
N VAL A 501 -12.46 11.34 -2.41
CA VAL A 501 -13.36 12.42 -2.00
C VAL A 501 -14.66 12.26 -2.76
N ILE A 502 -15.78 12.13 -2.03
CA ILE A 502 -17.12 12.07 -2.60
C ILE A 502 -17.64 13.48 -2.79
N VAL A 503 -18.05 13.83 -3.98
CA VAL A 503 -18.51 15.16 -4.33
C VAL A 503 -19.93 15.17 -4.89
N LYS A 504 -20.62 16.31 -4.76
CA LYS A 504 -21.90 16.55 -5.40
C LYS A 504 -21.77 16.52 -6.94
N PRO A 505 -22.86 16.33 -7.66
CA PRO A 505 -22.85 16.35 -9.12
C PRO A 505 -22.17 17.59 -9.69
N ALA A 506 -21.37 17.42 -10.73
CA ALA A 506 -20.62 18.48 -11.44
C ALA A 506 -19.66 19.32 -10.55
N SER A 507 -19.20 18.76 -9.42
CA SER A 507 -18.29 19.50 -8.50
C SER A 507 -16.85 19.00 -8.50
N ARG A 508 -16.54 17.94 -9.25
CA ARG A 508 -15.22 17.30 -9.30
C ARG A 508 -14.11 18.29 -9.68
N GLU A 509 -14.31 19.03 -10.79
CA GLU A 509 -13.31 19.98 -11.28
C GLU A 509 -13.06 21.11 -10.29
N LEU A 510 -14.14 21.63 -9.69
CA LEU A 510 -14.04 22.70 -8.69
C LEU A 510 -13.24 22.25 -7.46
N VAL A 511 -13.52 21.06 -6.96
CA VAL A 511 -12.85 20.51 -5.78
C VAL A 511 -11.40 20.11 -6.11
N GLY A 512 -11.16 19.48 -7.26
CA GLY A 512 -9.84 19.06 -7.71
C GLY A 512 -8.89 20.23 -7.95
N ALA A 513 -9.36 21.29 -8.62
CA ALA A 513 -8.55 22.48 -8.88
C ALA A 513 -8.13 23.21 -7.58
N VAL A 514 -8.98 23.21 -6.55
CA VAL A 514 -8.61 23.76 -5.23
C VAL A 514 -7.57 22.86 -4.56
N ALA A 515 -7.74 21.55 -4.64
CA ALA A 515 -6.79 20.60 -4.04
C ALA A 515 -5.39 20.71 -4.66
N ASP A 516 -5.26 20.99 -5.95
CA ASP A 516 -3.97 21.20 -6.63
C ASP A 516 -3.17 22.37 -6.03
N THR A 517 -3.83 23.31 -5.37
CA THR A 517 -3.18 24.46 -4.74
C THR A 517 -2.83 24.24 -3.27
N MET A 518 -3.24 23.11 -2.69
CA MET A 518 -3.03 22.84 -1.26
C MET A 518 -1.60 22.36 -0.98
N GLN A 519 -1.10 22.76 0.17
CA GLN A 519 0.17 22.25 0.70
C GLN A 519 -0.05 20.87 1.35
N PRO A 520 0.93 19.96 1.29
CA PRO A 520 0.84 18.66 1.96
C PRO A 520 0.59 18.75 3.47
N THR A 521 1.03 19.85 4.09
CA THR A 521 0.88 20.15 5.52
C THR A 521 -0.43 20.87 5.85
N ALA A 522 -1.18 21.32 4.84
CA ALA A 522 -2.49 21.94 5.03
C ALA A 522 -3.53 20.83 5.22
N LEU A 523 -3.83 20.53 6.49
CA LEU A 523 -4.81 19.53 6.86
C LEU A 523 -6.19 20.19 7.05
N ASP A 524 -7.24 19.45 6.70
CA ASP A 524 -8.60 19.87 7.03
C ASP A 524 -8.92 19.69 8.53
N GLY A 525 -10.14 20.03 8.95
CA GLY A 525 -10.58 19.91 10.36
C GLY A 525 -10.59 18.47 10.91
N GLN A 526 -10.37 17.46 10.06
CA GLN A 526 -10.25 16.03 10.43
C GLN A 526 -8.83 15.48 10.23
N GLY A 527 -7.86 16.36 9.98
CA GLY A 527 -6.46 16.00 9.80
C GLY A 527 -6.14 15.32 8.46
N ARG A 528 -6.93 15.57 7.40
CA ARG A 528 -6.75 14.96 6.08
C ARG A 528 -6.06 15.92 5.12
N ALA A 529 -4.99 15.45 4.48
CA ALA A 529 -4.28 16.20 3.46
C ALA A 529 -5.05 16.20 2.13
N PHE A 530 -4.95 17.29 1.37
CA PHE A 530 -5.55 17.47 0.05
C PHE A 530 -7.08 17.30 0.02
N VAL A 531 -7.76 17.60 1.13
CA VAL A 531 -9.22 17.66 1.20
C VAL A 531 -9.63 19.14 1.42
N PRO A 532 -10.06 19.84 0.35
CA PRO A 532 -10.44 21.26 0.47
C PRO A 532 -11.63 21.47 1.39
N ALA A 533 -11.67 22.59 2.10
CA ALA A 533 -12.87 23.04 2.79
C ALA A 533 -13.90 23.53 1.76
N ASN A 534 -14.76 22.63 1.30
CA ASN A 534 -15.73 22.89 0.23
C ASN A 534 -17.09 22.23 0.57
N PRO A 535 -18.24 22.98 0.50
CA PRO A 535 -19.57 22.46 0.84
C PRO A 535 -20.09 21.42 -0.17
N ASN A 536 -19.40 21.22 -1.27
CA ASN A 536 -19.72 20.18 -2.25
C ASN A 536 -19.08 18.83 -1.93
N ILE A 537 -18.24 18.75 -0.91
CA ILE A 537 -17.68 17.49 -0.42
C ILE A 537 -18.67 16.86 0.56
N LEU A 538 -19.06 15.63 0.27
CA LEU A 538 -19.96 14.82 1.12
C LEU A 538 -19.20 13.96 2.11
N GLY A 539 -17.98 13.59 1.78
CA GLY A 539 -17.08 12.82 2.62
C GLY A 539 -15.75 12.56 1.94
N ALA A 540 -14.73 12.23 2.71
CA ALA A 540 -13.40 11.95 2.18
C ALA A 540 -12.65 10.94 3.05
N THR A 541 -11.78 10.14 2.44
CA THR A 541 -10.76 9.38 3.16
C THR A 541 -9.58 10.28 3.50
N ARG A 542 -8.73 9.84 4.41
CA ARG A 542 -7.37 10.37 4.51
C ARG A 542 -6.57 10.04 3.24
N LEU A 543 -5.44 10.71 3.05
CA LEU A 543 -4.46 10.29 2.07
C LEU A 543 -3.89 8.92 2.48
N LEU A 544 -3.84 7.99 1.55
CA LEU A 544 -3.36 6.62 1.75
C LEU A 544 -2.02 6.45 1.07
N GLU A 545 -1.02 6.07 1.85
CA GLU A 545 0.24 5.58 1.33
C GLU A 545 0.09 4.17 0.70
N SER A 546 1.05 3.76 -0.10
CA SER A 546 1.08 2.43 -0.71
C SER A 546 0.84 1.31 0.30
N GLY A 547 -0.04 0.38 -0.04
CA GLY A 547 -0.38 -0.76 0.81
C GLY A 547 -1.25 -0.43 2.03
N THR A 548 -1.75 0.81 2.15
CA THR A 548 -2.65 1.20 3.24
C THR A 548 -4.09 1.34 2.79
N ARG A 549 -5.02 1.38 3.74
CA ARG A 549 -6.46 1.49 3.47
C ARG A 549 -7.16 2.44 4.43
N ALA A 550 -8.35 2.91 4.02
CA ALA A 550 -9.29 3.63 4.88
C ALA A 550 -10.72 3.26 4.56
N THR A 551 -11.57 3.29 5.59
CA THR A 551 -13.02 3.11 5.44
C THR A 551 -13.71 4.46 5.54
N LEU A 552 -14.55 4.75 4.55
CA LEU A 552 -15.41 5.92 4.50
C LEU A 552 -16.86 5.49 4.74
N LYS A 553 -17.43 5.91 5.87
CA LYS A 553 -18.83 5.63 6.24
C LYS A 553 -19.68 6.83 5.88
N LEU A 554 -20.74 6.62 5.10
CA LEU A 554 -21.62 7.67 4.62
C LEU A 554 -23.08 7.24 4.63
N THR A 555 -23.98 8.22 4.66
CA THR A 555 -25.39 8.03 4.25
C THR A 555 -25.53 8.59 2.84
N ALA A 556 -26.07 7.79 1.94
CA ALA A 556 -26.33 8.23 0.57
C ALA A 556 -27.25 9.45 0.56
N PRO A 557 -27.00 10.44 -0.31
CA PRO A 557 -27.94 11.54 -0.50
C PRO A 557 -29.36 11.06 -0.75
N THR A 558 -30.37 11.81 -0.29
CA THR A 558 -31.78 11.48 -0.55
C THR A 558 -32.19 11.78 -2.00
N ALA A 559 -31.49 12.72 -2.64
CA ALA A 559 -31.69 13.04 -4.04
C ALA A 559 -31.00 11.99 -4.92
N ALA A 560 -31.78 11.29 -5.75
CA ALA A 560 -31.24 10.40 -6.77
C ALA A 560 -30.45 11.20 -7.82
N GLY A 561 -29.36 10.64 -8.30
CA GLY A 561 -28.51 11.32 -9.27
C GLY A 561 -27.12 10.71 -9.40
N ASP A 562 -26.31 11.33 -10.26
CA ASP A 562 -24.93 10.96 -10.56
C ASP A 562 -23.98 11.84 -9.73
N TYR A 563 -23.50 11.29 -8.65
CA TYR A 563 -22.41 11.84 -7.83
C TYR A 563 -21.09 11.28 -8.32
N GLU A 564 -19.99 11.87 -7.85
CA GLU A 564 -18.65 11.41 -8.25
C GLU A 564 -17.79 11.15 -7.02
N TYR A 565 -16.83 10.25 -7.17
CA TYR A 565 -15.69 10.11 -6.25
C TYR A 565 -14.40 10.31 -7.02
N VAL A 566 -13.46 11.01 -6.41
CA VAL A 566 -12.28 11.52 -7.09
C VAL A 566 -11.06 11.49 -6.17
N CYS A 567 -9.88 11.19 -6.71
CA CYS A 567 -8.63 11.41 -6.00
C CYS A 567 -8.26 12.88 -6.08
N THR A 568 -8.06 13.52 -4.94
CA THR A 568 -7.66 14.92 -4.85
C THR A 568 -6.18 15.13 -4.51
N PHE A 569 -5.37 14.06 -4.59
CA PHE A 569 -3.93 14.24 -4.62
C PHE A 569 -3.56 15.08 -5.86
N PRO A 570 -2.67 16.09 -5.74
CA PRO A 570 -2.40 17.04 -6.81
C PRO A 570 -2.12 16.38 -8.17
N GLY A 571 -2.82 16.84 -9.21
CA GLY A 571 -2.70 16.33 -10.57
C GLY A 571 -3.50 15.06 -10.89
N HIS A 572 -4.14 14.39 -9.92
CA HIS A 572 -4.83 13.12 -10.15
C HIS A 572 -6.31 13.28 -10.56
N TRP A 573 -7.00 14.31 -10.10
CA TRP A 573 -8.44 14.50 -10.26
C TRP A 573 -8.93 14.49 -11.72
N PRO A 574 -8.17 14.89 -12.74
CA PRO A 574 -8.65 14.85 -14.11
C PRO A 574 -8.87 13.42 -14.64
N VAL A 575 -8.05 12.46 -14.17
CA VAL A 575 -8.02 11.09 -14.67
C VAL A 575 -8.48 10.04 -13.65
N MET A 576 -8.31 10.31 -12.35
CA MET A 576 -8.60 9.35 -11.29
C MET A 576 -9.92 9.67 -10.59
N TRP A 577 -11.02 9.15 -11.13
CA TRP A 577 -12.36 9.35 -10.61
C TRP A 577 -13.31 8.20 -10.98
N GLY A 578 -14.47 8.15 -10.35
CA GLY A 578 -15.55 7.22 -10.67
C GLY A 578 -16.93 7.80 -10.32
N ARG A 579 -17.97 7.09 -10.67
CA ARG A 579 -19.37 7.51 -10.49
C ARG A 579 -19.97 6.84 -9.26
N LEU A 580 -20.63 7.62 -8.42
CA LEU A 580 -21.49 7.16 -7.33
C LEU A 580 -22.95 7.43 -7.73
N ILE A 581 -23.65 6.40 -8.17
CA ILE A 581 -25.04 6.48 -8.58
C ILE A 581 -25.93 6.32 -7.35
N VAL A 582 -26.76 7.30 -7.09
CA VAL A 582 -27.78 7.25 -6.05
C VAL A 582 -29.13 6.99 -6.72
N THR A 583 -29.80 5.90 -6.35
CA THR A 583 -31.08 5.48 -6.91
C THR A 583 -32.05 5.01 -5.82
N SER A 584 -33.35 5.06 -6.08
CA SER A 584 -34.36 4.52 -5.19
C SER A 584 -34.46 2.99 -5.22
N ASP A 585 -33.93 2.34 -6.28
CA ASP A 585 -33.95 0.89 -6.48
C ASP A 585 -32.68 0.46 -7.20
N VAL A 586 -31.75 -0.12 -6.43
CA VAL A 586 -30.44 -0.56 -6.92
C VAL A 586 -30.58 -1.73 -7.89
N ASP A 587 -31.46 -2.69 -7.58
CA ASP A 587 -31.64 -3.89 -8.40
C ASP A 587 -32.21 -3.52 -9.77
N ALA A 588 -33.26 -2.67 -9.81
CA ALA A 588 -33.86 -2.18 -11.05
C ALA A 588 -32.88 -1.32 -11.89
N TYR A 589 -32.03 -0.51 -11.23
CA TYR A 589 -31.01 0.26 -11.92
C TYR A 589 -29.96 -0.64 -12.57
N LEU A 590 -29.43 -1.63 -11.83
CA LEU A 590 -28.40 -2.54 -12.31
C LEU A 590 -28.92 -3.46 -13.43
N ALA A 591 -30.17 -3.86 -13.38
CA ALA A 591 -30.80 -4.64 -14.46
C ALA A 591 -30.82 -3.89 -15.81
N LYS A 592 -31.05 -2.55 -15.75
CA LYS A 592 -31.04 -1.69 -16.95
C LYS A 592 -29.66 -1.23 -17.37
N ASN A 593 -28.72 -1.16 -16.43
CA ASN A 593 -27.38 -0.65 -16.61
C ASN A 593 -26.36 -1.64 -16.04
N PRO A 594 -26.14 -2.80 -16.65
CA PRO A 594 -25.21 -3.78 -16.15
C PRO A 594 -23.81 -3.18 -15.99
N LEU A 595 -23.04 -3.65 -15.01
CA LEU A 595 -21.64 -3.28 -14.89
C LEU A 595 -20.91 -3.77 -16.14
N ALA A 596 -20.27 -2.85 -16.86
CA ALA A 596 -19.41 -3.24 -17.97
C ALA A 596 -18.36 -4.24 -17.45
N PRO A 597 -18.01 -5.29 -18.20
CA PRO A 597 -16.88 -6.14 -17.84
C PRO A 597 -15.66 -5.26 -17.61
N ALA A 598 -14.91 -5.53 -16.54
CA ALA A 598 -13.68 -4.78 -16.26
C ALA A 598 -12.83 -4.80 -17.54
N VAL A 599 -12.55 -3.61 -18.08
CA VAL A 599 -11.71 -3.48 -19.28
C VAL A 599 -10.34 -4.03 -18.92
N GLY A 600 -9.98 -5.14 -19.54
CA GLY A 600 -8.66 -5.73 -19.39
C GLY A 600 -7.59 -4.69 -19.72
N VAL A 601 -6.52 -4.70 -18.96
CA VAL A 601 -5.34 -3.87 -19.17
C VAL A 601 -4.72 -4.28 -20.52
N GLY A 602 -5.20 -3.68 -21.59
CA GLY A 602 -4.55 -3.74 -22.90
C GLY A 602 -3.46 -2.68 -22.94
N HIS A 603 -2.21 -3.08 -22.84
CA HIS A 603 -1.09 -2.26 -23.30
C HIS A 603 -1.16 -2.15 -24.82
N GLY A 604 -1.93 -1.17 -25.31
CA GLY A 604 -1.91 -0.76 -26.71
C GLY A 604 -0.91 0.38 -26.88
N HIS A 605 0.35 0.07 -27.07
CA HIS A 605 1.22 0.94 -27.86
C HIS A 605 0.90 0.66 -29.33
N THR A 606 0.17 1.56 -29.98
CA THR A 606 0.24 1.71 -31.42
C THR A 606 1.46 2.58 -31.73
N PRO A 607 2.41 2.10 -32.54
CA PRO A 607 3.44 2.97 -33.09
C PRO A 607 2.79 3.87 -34.16
N GLY A 608 3.15 5.12 -34.15
CA GLY A 608 2.86 6.28 -34.92
C GLY A 608 2.33 6.16 -36.38
N GLU A 609 1.48 7.10 -36.70
CA GLU A 609 1.57 7.93 -37.88
C GLU A 609 1.58 9.39 -37.47
#